data_62603ceaaa947775e282ae63cfe31969
#
_entry.id   62603ceaaa947775e282ae63cfe31969
#
_cell.length_a   1.000
_cell.length_b   1.000
_cell.length_c   1.000
_cell.angle_alpha   90.00
_cell.angle_beta   90.00
_cell.angle_gamma   90.00
#
_symmetry.space_group_name_H-M   'P 1'
#
loop_
_entity.id
_entity.type
_entity.pdbx_description
1 polymer ?
#
loop_
_entity_poly.entity_id
_entity_poly.type
_entity_poly.pdbx_seq_one_letter_code
_entity_poly.pdbx_strand_id
1 'polypeptide(L)'
;FYKKRYFSGEDEDKLKALSDLFQDPEIDIIMCARGGYGAIRLLNHIDYNLIKNNQKVFCGFSDVTALLLMIYKKTGMITYHGPMACSDFGCENGYDFSLEYFEKAISRQNLEFEGNKIYTKGSAEGIIWGGNLATVVSLCGLDFIPDEDFIFFAEDLNEPVYKIDRMFTQLFNIEKFRANCKGVVLGDFLYVDNQCWLDELFHEFSIPAVGGFKITHNQEKVTIPVGARAVLSGMKLVVNKIS
;
A
#
# COMPACT_ATOMS: atom_id res chain seq x y z
N PHE A 1 -25.71 4.07 -0.28
CA PHE A 1 -24.95 2.88 0.10
C PHE A 1 -25.80 1.98 0.96
N TYR A 2 -25.98 0.73 0.54
CA TYR A 2 -26.68 -0.29 1.32
C TYR A 2 -25.81 -0.66 2.53
N LYS A 3 -26.37 -0.62 3.75
CA LYS A 3 -25.64 -1.01 4.96
C LYS A 3 -26.09 -2.39 5.41
N LYS A 4 -25.13 -3.31 5.54
CA LYS A 4 -25.32 -4.59 6.24
C LYS A 4 -24.44 -4.62 7.49
N ARG A 5 -25.03 -4.45 8.67
CA ARG A 5 -24.29 -4.30 9.94
C ARG A 5 -23.32 -3.11 9.84
N TYR A 6 -21.98 -3.37 9.91
CA TYR A 6 -20.89 -2.39 9.75
C TYR A 6 -20.27 -2.39 8.34
N PHE A 7 -20.83 -3.17 7.37
CA PHE A 7 -20.36 -3.21 6.00
C PHE A 7 -21.13 -2.22 5.11
N SER A 8 -20.50 -1.79 4.03
CA SER A 8 -21.09 -0.93 3.00
C SER A 8 -21.82 -1.72 1.91
N GLY A 9 -22.33 -2.92 2.18
CA GLY A 9 -23.05 -3.79 1.24
C GLY A 9 -22.65 -5.25 1.38
N GLU A 10 -23.25 -6.11 0.57
CA GLU A 10 -22.93 -7.53 0.50
C GLU A 10 -21.58 -7.77 -0.19
N ASP A 11 -20.91 -8.87 0.14
CA ASP A 11 -19.65 -9.23 -0.49
C ASP A 11 -19.87 -9.58 -1.98
N GLU A 12 -20.98 -10.21 -2.33
CA GLU A 12 -21.37 -10.54 -3.70
C GLU A 12 -21.55 -9.29 -4.58
N ASP A 13 -22.19 -8.23 -4.05
CA ASP A 13 -22.36 -6.97 -4.79
C ASP A 13 -21.01 -6.29 -5.08
N LYS A 14 -20.09 -6.34 -4.13
CA LYS A 14 -18.74 -5.79 -4.30
C LYS A 14 -17.92 -6.59 -5.32
N LEU A 15 -17.99 -7.91 -5.25
CA LEU A 15 -17.32 -8.81 -6.21
C LEU A 15 -17.86 -8.62 -7.62
N LYS A 16 -19.21 -8.52 -7.75
CA LYS A 16 -19.83 -8.24 -9.03
C LYS A 16 -19.37 -6.90 -9.59
N ALA A 17 -19.44 -5.83 -8.79
CA ALA A 17 -19.00 -4.50 -9.21
C ALA A 17 -17.52 -4.49 -9.63
N LEU A 18 -16.64 -5.17 -8.88
CA LEU A 18 -15.23 -5.29 -9.23
C LEU A 18 -15.04 -6.00 -10.58
N SER A 19 -15.75 -7.12 -10.78
CA SER A 19 -15.70 -7.89 -12.03
C SER A 19 -16.21 -7.10 -13.23
N ASP A 20 -17.36 -6.44 -13.07
CA ASP A 20 -17.96 -5.60 -14.12
C ASP A 20 -17.00 -4.48 -14.54
N LEU A 21 -16.36 -3.78 -13.56
CA LEU A 21 -15.42 -2.70 -13.83
C LEU A 21 -14.16 -3.19 -14.56
N PHE A 22 -13.64 -4.37 -14.20
CA PHE A 22 -12.49 -4.94 -14.91
C PHE A 22 -12.84 -5.42 -16.32
N GLN A 23 -14.06 -5.92 -16.55
CA GLN A 23 -14.50 -6.39 -17.87
C GLN A 23 -14.83 -5.26 -18.84
N ASP A 24 -15.27 -4.11 -18.36
CA ASP A 24 -15.70 -3.00 -19.20
C ASP A 24 -14.51 -2.38 -19.96
N PRO A 25 -14.45 -2.48 -21.31
CA PRO A 25 -13.33 -1.94 -22.09
C PRO A 25 -13.27 -0.41 -22.11
N GLU A 26 -14.33 0.29 -21.73
CA GLU A 26 -14.38 1.76 -21.68
C GLU A 26 -13.75 2.33 -20.37
N ILE A 27 -13.41 1.45 -19.42
CA ILE A 27 -12.83 1.84 -18.13
C ILE A 27 -11.31 1.58 -18.15
N ASP A 28 -10.51 2.63 -17.93
CA ASP A 28 -9.06 2.56 -17.77
C ASP A 28 -8.62 2.59 -16.31
N ILE A 29 -9.40 3.28 -15.44
CA ILE A 29 -9.05 3.53 -14.05
C ILE A 29 -10.16 3.08 -13.13
N ILE A 30 -9.84 2.24 -12.16
CA ILE A 30 -10.71 1.82 -11.06
C ILE A 30 -10.16 2.44 -9.78
N MET A 31 -10.88 3.42 -9.24
CA MET A 31 -10.52 4.08 -7.99
C MET A 31 -11.50 3.68 -6.89
N CYS A 32 -10.98 3.15 -5.78
CA CYS A 32 -11.82 2.79 -4.64
C CYS A 32 -12.48 4.04 -4.04
N ALA A 33 -13.74 3.94 -3.64
CA ALA A 33 -14.47 5.07 -3.08
C ALA A 33 -13.93 5.47 -1.72
N ARG A 34 -13.63 4.48 -0.86
CA ARG A 34 -13.10 4.67 0.51
C ARG A 34 -12.54 3.35 1.06
N GLY A 35 -11.70 3.45 2.08
CA GLY A 35 -11.30 2.33 2.92
C GLY A 35 -12.39 1.89 3.91
N GLY A 36 -11.99 1.33 5.01
CA GLY A 36 -12.87 0.84 6.06
C GLY A 36 -12.48 -0.56 6.53
N TYR A 37 -13.37 -1.54 6.34
CA TYR A 37 -13.12 -2.94 6.66
C TYR A 37 -13.90 -3.85 5.70
N GLY A 38 -13.27 -4.96 5.30
CA GLY A 38 -13.93 -6.04 4.58
C GLY A 38 -13.28 -6.44 3.27
N ALA A 39 -12.23 -5.76 2.80
CA ALA A 39 -11.50 -6.12 1.59
C ALA A 39 -10.94 -7.55 1.66
N ILE A 40 -10.42 -7.95 2.82
CA ILE A 40 -9.88 -9.30 3.05
C ILE A 40 -10.93 -10.41 2.81
N ARG A 41 -12.22 -10.14 3.01
CA ARG A 41 -13.30 -11.11 2.80
C ARG A 41 -13.49 -11.49 1.34
N LEU A 42 -13.07 -10.61 0.43
CA LEU A 42 -13.27 -10.77 -1.01
C LEU A 42 -12.18 -11.66 -1.65
N LEU A 43 -11.00 -11.75 -1.05
CA LEU A 43 -9.78 -12.28 -1.65
C LEU A 43 -9.92 -13.67 -2.26
N ASN A 44 -10.65 -14.58 -1.62
CA ASN A 44 -10.83 -15.96 -2.10
C ASN A 44 -11.94 -16.09 -3.16
N HIS A 45 -12.66 -15.01 -3.43
CA HIS A 45 -13.79 -14.99 -4.37
C HIS A 45 -13.52 -14.15 -5.62
N ILE A 46 -12.37 -13.47 -5.67
CA ILE A 46 -11.94 -12.68 -6.84
C ILE A 46 -11.51 -13.60 -7.97
N ASP A 47 -11.99 -13.34 -9.18
CA ASP A 47 -11.45 -13.95 -10.39
C ASP A 47 -10.16 -13.20 -10.82
N TYR A 48 -9.03 -13.70 -10.34
CA TYR A 48 -7.71 -13.12 -10.68
C TYR A 48 -7.33 -13.35 -12.14
N ASN A 49 -7.88 -14.36 -12.82
CA ASN A 49 -7.63 -14.56 -14.26
C ASN A 49 -8.33 -13.48 -15.07
N LEU A 50 -9.56 -13.11 -14.69
CA LEU A 50 -10.26 -11.97 -15.29
C LEU A 50 -9.43 -10.68 -15.16
N ILE A 51 -8.93 -10.37 -13.94
CA ILE A 51 -8.10 -9.18 -13.70
C ILE A 51 -6.82 -9.25 -14.55
N LYS A 52 -6.14 -10.39 -14.58
CA LYS A 52 -4.90 -10.58 -15.33
C LYS A 52 -5.08 -10.30 -16.83
N ASN A 53 -6.23 -10.67 -17.38
CA ASN A 53 -6.54 -10.49 -18.79
C ASN A 53 -7.11 -9.11 -19.15
N ASN A 54 -7.51 -8.31 -18.14
CA ASN A 54 -8.12 -6.98 -18.30
C ASN A 54 -7.45 -5.95 -17.37
N GLN A 55 -6.11 -5.84 -17.48
CA GLN A 55 -5.34 -4.97 -16.58
C GLN A 55 -5.75 -3.51 -16.71
N LYS A 56 -5.96 -2.87 -15.57
CA LYS A 56 -6.35 -1.46 -15.44
C LYS A 56 -5.56 -0.79 -14.33
N VAL A 57 -5.59 0.53 -14.25
CA VAL A 57 -5.15 1.25 -13.06
C VAL A 57 -6.12 0.93 -11.93
N PHE A 58 -5.63 0.30 -10.85
CA PHE A 58 -6.43 0.00 -9.66
C PHE A 58 -5.82 0.72 -8.46
N CYS A 59 -6.57 1.68 -7.87
CA CYS A 59 -6.07 2.59 -6.86
C CYS A 59 -6.91 2.62 -5.59
N GLY A 60 -6.22 2.69 -4.45
CA GLY A 60 -6.79 2.86 -3.12
C GLY A 60 -5.74 2.70 -2.03
N PHE A 61 -6.11 2.82 -0.76
CA PHE A 61 -5.23 2.63 0.39
C PHE A 61 -5.99 2.12 1.62
N SER A 62 -5.36 2.05 2.80
CA SER A 62 -6.00 1.56 4.02
C SER A 62 -6.44 0.08 3.87
N ASP A 63 -7.69 -0.29 4.16
CA ASP A 63 -8.24 -1.65 4.00
C ASP A 63 -8.06 -2.20 2.56
N VAL A 64 -8.05 -1.30 1.55
CA VAL A 64 -7.81 -1.67 0.14
C VAL A 64 -6.41 -2.27 -0.08
N THR A 65 -5.45 -2.03 0.82
CA THR A 65 -4.12 -2.67 0.79
C THR A 65 -4.21 -4.18 0.57
N ALA A 66 -5.20 -4.85 1.18
CA ALA A 66 -5.39 -6.29 1.00
C ALA A 66 -5.65 -6.66 -0.48
N LEU A 67 -6.44 -5.86 -1.20
CA LEU A 67 -6.68 -6.05 -2.63
C LEU A 67 -5.45 -5.72 -3.46
N LEU A 68 -4.78 -4.61 -3.16
CA LEU A 68 -3.57 -4.19 -3.90
C LEU A 68 -2.52 -5.28 -3.90
N LEU A 69 -2.21 -5.81 -2.71
CA LEU A 69 -1.17 -6.83 -2.55
C LEU A 69 -1.54 -8.17 -3.18
N MET A 70 -2.79 -8.61 -3.01
CA MET A 70 -3.23 -9.90 -3.56
C MET A 70 -3.43 -9.87 -5.07
N ILE A 71 -3.91 -8.76 -5.63
CA ILE A 71 -3.97 -8.57 -7.09
C ILE A 71 -2.55 -8.62 -7.66
N TYR A 72 -1.60 -7.86 -7.10
CA TYR A 72 -0.21 -7.95 -7.54
C TYR A 72 0.32 -9.38 -7.44
N LYS A 73 0.20 -10.02 -6.28
CA LYS A 73 0.73 -11.39 -6.04
C LYS A 73 0.16 -12.43 -7.00
N LYS A 74 -1.13 -12.33 -7.34
CA LYS A 74 -1.81 -13.34 -8.18
C LYS A 74 -1.72 -13.08 -9.68
N THR A 75 -1.53 -11.82 -10.08
CA THR A 75 -1.61 -11.42 -11.49
C THR A 75 -0.34 -10.79 -12.04
N GLY A 76 0.53 -10.26 -11.20
CA GLY A 76 1.67 -9.42 -11.58
C GLY A 76 1.27 -8.00 -11.97
N MET A 77 -0.02 -7.64 -11.91
CA MET A 77 -0.49 -6.30 -12.24
C MET A 77 -0.03 -5.29 -11.18
N ILE A 78 0.62 -4.22 -11.61
CA ILE A 78 0.95 -3.09 -10.75
C ILE A 78 -0.34 -2.45 -10.26
N THR A 79 -0.44 -2.27 -8.94
CA THR A 79 -1.55 -1.59 -8.28
C THR A 79 -1.06 -0.32 -7.59
N TYR A 80 -1.95 0.58 -7.21
CA TYR A 80 -1.54 1.90 -6.74
C TYR A 80 -2.06 2.17 -5.33
N HIS A 81 -1.13 2.25 -4.38
CA HIS A 81 -1.43 2.77 -3.04
C HIS A 81 -1.49 4.29 -3.12
N GLY A 82 -2.68 4.83 -3.16
CA GLY A 82 -2.90 6.24 -3.44
C GLY A 82 -4.33 6.70 -3.11
N PRO A 83 -4.70 7.91 -3.51
CA PRO A 83 -5.95 8.54 -3.11
C PRO A 83 -7.19 7.72 -3.48
N MET A 84 -8.26 7.94 -2.73
CA MET A 84 -9.59 7.34 -2.97
C MET A 84 -10.62 8.43 -3.28
N ALA A 85 -11.63 8.07 -4.08
CA ALA A 85 -12.55 9.04 -4.66
C ALA A 85 -13.30 9.89 -3.62
N CYS A 86 -13.84 9.28 -2.56
CA CYS A 86 -14.66 10.01 -1.59
C CYS A 86 -13.86 10.59 -0.42
N SER A 87 -12.80 9.91 0.03
CA SER A 87 -12.04 10.35 1.20
C SER A 87 -11.02 11.44 0.86
N ASP A 88 -10.51 11.46 -0.37
CA ASP A 88 -9.44 12.37 -0.77
C ASP A 88 -9.93 13.42 -1.78
N PHE A 89 -10.59 13.01 -2.85
CA PHE A 89 -11.06 13.93 -3.88
C PHE A 89 -12.42 14.58 -3.59
N GLY A 90 -13.12 14.10 -2.57
CA GLY A 90 -14.34 14.76 -2.06
C GLY A 90 -14.07 15.87 -1.04
N CYS A 91 -12.81 16.18 -0.71
CA CYS A 91 -12.42 17.18 0.30
C CYS A 91 -11.86 18.44 -0.36
N GLU A 92 -12.10 19.61 0.26
CA GLU A 92 -11.71 20.92 -0.30
C GLU A 92 -10.21 21.22 -0.23
N ASN A 93 -9.42 20.48 0.57
CA ASN A 93 -7.99 20.75 0.80
C ASN A 93 -7.13 19.51 0.51
N GLY A 94 -5.93 19.71 -0.04
CA GLY A 94 -4.94 18.65 -0.32
C GLY A 94 -5.19 17.87 -1.62
N TYR A 95 -6.26 18.23 -2.34
CA TYR A 95 -6.65 17.60 -3.61
C TYR A 95 -5.55 17.71 -4.67
N ASP A 96 -5.02 18.90 -4.89
CA ASP A 96 -4.06 19.17 -5.97
C ASP A 96 -2.77 18.37 -5.81
N PHE A 97 -2.23 18.29 -4.58
CA PHE A 97 -1.02 17.51 -4.30
C PHE A 97 -1.23 16.02 -4.59
N SER A 98 -2.29 15.44 -4.04
CA SER A 98 -2.58 14.02 -4.21
C SER A 98 -2.92 13.66 -5.65
N LEU A 99 -3.61 14.53 -6.37
CA LEU A 99 -3.91 14.38 -7.79
C LEU A 99 -2.63 14.41 -8.63
N GLU A 100 -1.75 15.38 -8.41
CA GLU A 100 -0.47 15.50 -9.12
C GLU A 100 0.37 14.21 -8.98
N TYR A 101 0.49 13.68 -7.74
CA TYR A 101 1.24 12.44 -7.53
C TYR A 101 0.54 11.20 -8.10
N PHE A 102 -0.80 11.18 -8.12
CA PHE A 102 -1.54 10.12 -8.79
C PHE A 102 -1.33 10.15 -10.30
N GLU A 103 -1.46 11.32 -10.93
CA GLU A 103 -1.21 11.49 -12.38
C GLU A 103 0.21 11.11 -12.77
N LYS A 104 1.21 11.55 -12.00
CA LYS A 104 2.62 11.13 -12.20
C LYS A 104 2.78 9.61 -12.12
N ALA A 105 2.16 8.96 -11.14
CA ALA A 105 2.28 7.52 -10.94
C ALA A 105 1.68 6.72 -12.10
N ILE A 106 0.50 7.12 -12.60
CA ILE A 106 -0.15 6.42 -13.71
C ILE A 106 0.44 6.76 -15.07
N SER A 107 1.17 7.88 -15.19
CA SER A 107 1.86 8.27 -16.45
C SER A 107 3.08 7.41 -16.76
N ARG A 108 3.41 6.44 -15.91
CA ARG A 108 4.50 5.48 -16.06
C ARG A 108 5.88 6.13 -16.23
N GLN A 109 6.09 7.28 -15.59
CA GLN A 109 7.39 7.94 -15.52
C GLN A 109 8.20 7.44 -14.31
N ASN A 110 9.47 7.77 -14.25
CA ASN A 110 10.22 7.60 -13.01
C ASN A 110 9.63 8.51 -11.93
N LEU A 111 9.45 7.96 -10.72
CA LEU A 111 8.99 8.71 -9.56
C LEU A 111 10.13 8.84 -8.58
N GLU A 112 10.25 10.01 -7.99
CA GLU A 112 11.20 10.27 -6.92
C GLU A 112 10.45 10.79 -5.71
N PHE A 113 10.68 10.15 -4.56
CA PHE A 113 10.12 10.52 -3.28
C PHE A 113 11.25 10.78 -2.30
N GLU A 114 11.09 11.73 -1.40
CA GLU A 114 12.08 12.07 -0.40
C GLU A 114 11.49 11.89 1.00
N GLY A 115 12.21 11.12 1.82
CA GLY A 115 11.99 11.02 3.26
C GLY A 115 12.76 12.12 3.99
N ASN A 116 12.58 12.20 5.30
CA ASN A 116 13.22 13.23 6.11
C ASN A 116 14.02 12.69 7.31
N LYS A 117 13.99 11.36 7.51
CA LYS A 117 14.67 10.75 8.66
C LYS A 117 15.25 9.37 8.30
N ILE A 118 16.56 9.21 8.50
CA ILE A 118 17.24 7.92 8.36
C ILE A 118 17.26 7.24 9.73
N TYR A 119 16.64 6.09 9.84
CA TYR A 119 16.72 5.22 11.01
C TYR A 119 17.91 4.27 10.91
N THR A 120 18.06 3.60 9.77
CA THR A 120 19.20 2.72 9.49
C THR A 120 19.79 3.06 8.13
N LYS A 121 21.10 3.34 8.10
CA LYS A 121 21.81 3.71 6.87
C LYS A 121 21.96 2.51 5.93
N GLY A 122 21.98 2.79 4.63
CA GLY A 122 22.24 1.81 3.59
C GLY A 122 21.50 2.15 2.30
N SER A 123 21.51 1.20 1.38
CA SER A 123 20.73 1.23 0.15
C SER A 123 20.03 -0.11 -0.04
N ALA A 124 18.88 -0.08 -0.70
CA ALA A 124 18.11 -1.27 -1.02
C ALA A 124 17.55 -1.18 -2.44
N GLU A 125 17.44 -2.32 -3.09
CA GLU A 125 16.84 -2.45 -4.41
C GLU A 125 15.86 -3.61 -4.39
N GLY A 126 14.72 -3.44 -5.09
CA GLY A 126 13.68 -4.45 -5.18
C GLY A 126 12.40 -3.84 -5.74
N ILE A 127 11.31 -4.57 -5.68
CA ILE A 127 10.00 -3.99 -5.94
C ILE A 127 9.55 -3.18 -4.72
N ILE A 128 8.83 -2.06 -4.93
CA ILE A 128 8.18 -1.38 -3.81
C ILE A 128 6.87 -2.11 -3.47
N TRP A 129 6.72 -2.53 -2.21
CA TRP A 129 5.60 -3.38 -1.80
C TRP A 129 5.24 -3.12 -0.34
N GLY A 130 3.94 -3.03 -0.02
CA GLY A 130 3.46 -2.74 1.33
C GLY A 130 2.14 -1.98 1.32
N GLY A 131 1.89 -1.20 2.37
CA GLY A 131 0.69 -0.40 2.56
C GLY A 131 0.36 -0.15 4.02
N ASN A 132 -0.93 -0.15 4.36
CA ASN A 132 -1.38 -0.07 5.75
C ASN A 132 -0.90 -1.29 6.54
N LEU A 133 -0.11 -1.07 7.59
CA LEU A 133 0.60 -2.12 8.32
C LEU A 133 -0.36 -3.16 8.93
N ALA A 134 -1.41 -2.72 9.59
CA ALA A 134 -2.40 -3.61 10.20
C ALA A 134 -3.09 -4.49 9.15
N THR A 135 -3.39 -3.91 7.98
CA THR A 135 -3.98 -4.65 6.86
C THR A 135 -2.99 -5.65 6.27
N VAL A 136 -1.71 -5.28 6.08
CA VAL A 136 -0.66 -6.21 5.63
C VAL A 136 -0.56 -7.41 6.58
N VAL A 137 -0.50 -7.17 7.88
CA VAL A 137 -0.40 -8.23 8.90
C VAL A 137 -1.65 -9.11 8.91
N SER A 138 -2.83 -8.56 8.61
CA SER A 138 -4.06 -9.36 8.52
C SER A 138 -4.02 -10.44 7.43
N LEU A 139 -3.11 -10.32 6.46
CA LEU A 139 -2.88 -11.31 5.39
C LEU A 139 -1.99 -12.48 5.83
N CYS A 140 -1.39 -12.45 7.03
CA CYS A 140 -0.57 -13.54 7.54
C CYS A 140 -1.39 -14.84 7.58
N GLY A 141 -0.83 -15.88 6.98
CA GLY A 141 -1.53 -17.16 6.74
C GLY A 141 -1.99 -17.36 5.30
N LEU A 142 -1.97 -16.30 4.47
CA LEU A 142 -2.16 -16.37 3.03
C LEU A 142 -0.80 -16.32 2.31
N ASP A 143 -0.76 -16.77 1.05
CA ASP A 143 0.41 -16.57 0.17
C ASP A 143 0.33 -15.18 -0.48
N PHE A 144 0.76 -14.16 0.27
CA PHE A 144 0.69 -12.74 -0.14
C PHE A 144 2.05 -12.10 -0.36
N ILE A 145 3.11 -12.64 0.27
CA ILE A 145 4.47 -12.10 0.17
C ILE A 145 5.03 -12.35 -1.23
N PRO A 146 5.62 -11.33 -1.90
CA PRO A 146 6.23 -11.50 -3.21
C PRO A 146 7.40 -12.50 -3.18
N ASP A 147 7.71 -13.07 -4.34
CA ASP A 147 8.84 -13.99 -4.50
C ASP A 147 10.14 -13.24 -4.79
N GLU A 148 10.04 -12.01 -5.26
CA GLU A 148 11.13 -11.09 -5.54
C GLU A 148 11.62 -10.39 -4.27
N ASP A 149 12.84 -9.87 -4.33
CA ASP A 149 13.35 -8.90 -3.35
C ASP A 149 12.49 -7.63 -3.38
N PHE A 150 12.15 -7.10 -2.20
CA PHE A 150 11.30 -5.92 -2.08
C PHE A 150 11.78 -4.91 -1.05
N ILE A 151 11.38 -3.66 -1.27
CA ILE A 151 11.43 -2.58 -0.29
C ILE A 151 10.04 -2.49 0.33
N PHE A 152 9.95 -2.75 1.63
CA PHE A 152 8.68 -2.71 2.35
C PHE A 152 8.31 -1.29 2.72
N PHE A 153 7.15 -0.80 2.29
CA PHE A 153 6.63 0.46 2.80
C PHE A 153 5.46 0.22 3.75
N ALA A 154 5.38 1.03 4.80
CA ALA A 154 4.32 0.91 5.80
C ALA A 154 3.85 2.28 6.30
N GLU A 155 2.56 2.40 6.54
CA GLU A 155 1.90 3.50 7.23
C GLU A 155 0.77 2.94 8.09
N ASP A 156 0.33 3.65 9.11
CA ASP A 156 -0.86 3.26 9.87
C ASP A 156 -1.46 4.45 10.65
N LEU A 157 -2.62 4.24 11.27
CA LEU A 157 -3.24 5.21 12.17
C LEU A 157 -3.92 4.53 13.37
N ASN A 158 -3.95 5.25 14.49
CA ASN A 158 -4.64 4.83 15.74
C ASN A 158 -4.16 3.48 16.32
N GLU A 159 -2.94 3.06 16.00
CA GLU A 159 -2.36 1.84 16.56
C GLU A 159 -1.41 2.19 17.71
N PRO A 160 -1.55 1.58 18.91
CA PRO A 160 -0.56 1.77 19.98
C PRO A 160 0.82 1.23 19.58
N VAL A 161 1.90 1.86 20.06
CA VAL A 161 3.29 1.48 19.71
C VAL A 161 3.56 -0.01 19.88
N TYR A 162 3.11 -0.63 20.98
CA TYR A 162 3.32 -2.07 21.20
C TYR A 162 2.66 -2.97 20.13
N LYS A 163 1.58 -2.51 19.49
CA LYS A 163 0.98 -3.24 18.37
C LYS A 163 1.78 -3.05 17.09
N ILE A 164 2.30 -1.84 16.86
CA ILE A 164 3.19 -1.56 15.72
C ILE A 164 4.42 -2.44 15.81
N ASP A 165 5.07 -2.49 16.98
CA ASP A 165 6.19 -3.40 17.28
C ASP A 165 5.82 -4.86 16.98
N ARG A 166 4.72 -5.35 17.55
CA ARG A 166 4.25 -6.70 17.33
C ARG A 166 4.01 -7.02 15.85
N MET A 167 3.45 -6.07 15.07
CA MET A 167 3.17 -6.24 13.66
C MET A 167 4.45 -6.35 12.83
N PHE A 168 5.44 -5.49 13.06
CA PHE A 168 6.74 -5.60 12.42
C PHE A 168 7.45 -6.89 12.82
N THR A 169 7.49 -7.20 14.12
CA THR A 169 8.06 -8.44 14.64
C THR A 169 7.43 -9.67 14.00
N GLN A 170 6.10 -9.69 13.86
CA GLN A 170 5.39 -10.80 13.20
C GLN A 170 5.82 -10.96 11.74
N LEU A 171 5.90 -9.87 10.97
CA LEU A 171 6.33 -9.91 9.57
C LEU A 171 7.78 -10.39 9.44
N PHE A 172 8.70 -9.85 10.24
CA PHE A 172 10.12 -10.24 10.20
C PHE A 172 10.39 -11.66 10.75
N ASN A 173 9.44 -12.25 11.51
CA ASN A 173 9.51 -13.66 11.89
C ASN A 173 9.08 -14.62 10.77
N ILE A 174 8.44 -14.13 9.71
CA ILE A 174 8.16 -14.92 8.51
C ILE A 174 9.44 -15.03 7.68
N GLU A 175 9.95 -16.25 7.51
CA GLU A 175 11.23 -16.48 6.81
C GLU A 175 11.28 -15.84 5.42
N LYS A 176 10.23 -16.03 4.61
CA LYS A 176 10.13 -15.43 3.27
C LYS A 176 10.16 -13.90 3.31
N PHE A 177 9.46 -13.28 4.27
CA PHE A 177 9.47 -11.82 4.41
C PHE A 177 10.87 -11.33 4.77
N ARG A 178 11.50 -11.93 5.79
CA ARG A 178 12.84 -11.56 6.25
C ARG A 178 13.90 -11.77 5.17
N ALA A 179 13.78 -12.84 4.37
CA ALA A 179 14.74 -13.14 3.30
C ALA A 179 14.65 -12.14 2.14
N ASN A 180 13.45 -11.70 1.77
CA ASN A 180 13.22 -10.89 0.58
C ASN A 180 13.08 -9.39 0.88
N CYS A 181 12.83 -8.97 2.13
CA CYS A 181 12.78 -7.57 2.51
C CYS A 181 14.21 -6.98 2.58
N LYS A 182 14.52 -6.03 1.68
CA LYS A 182 15.86 -5.42 1.58
C LYS A 182 15.94 -4.03 2.19
N GLY A 183 14.81 -3.38 2.42
CA GLY A 183 14.74 -2.06 3.04
C GLY A 183 13.33 -1.73 3.49
N VAL A 184 13.23 -0.71 4.33
CA VAL A 184 11.95 -0.23 4.89
C VAL A 184 11.78 1.26 4.59
N VAL A 185 10.62 1.60 4.09
CA VAL A 185 10.14 2.97 3.84
C VAL A 185 8.96 3.23 4.75
N LEU A 186 9.07 4.21 5.63
CA LEU A 186 8.06 4.52 6.61
C LEU A 186 7.34 5.81 6.24
N GLY A 187 6.04 5.68 6.03
CA GLY A 187 5.11 6.80 5.97
C GLY A 187 4.73 7.31 7.36
N ASP A 188 3.58 7.94 7.45
CA ASP A 188 3.08 8.42 8.72
C ASP A 188 2.45 7.29 9.56
N PHE A 189 2.72 7.35 10.86
CA PHE A 189 1.99 6.61 11.87
C PHE A 189 1.20 7.63 12.70
N LEU A 190 -0.06 7.83 12.32
CA LEU A 190 -0.87 8.92 12.87
C LEU A 190 -1.55 8.52 14.18
N TYR A 191 -1.71 9.52 15.08
CA TYR A 191 -2.40 9.36 16.36
C TYR A 191 -1.82 8.23 17.24
N VAL A 192 -0.49 8.07 17.17
CA VAL A 192 0.24 7.09 17.99
C VAL A 192 0.73 7.75 19.26
N ASP A 193 0.38 7.19 20.41
CA ASP A 193 0.92 7.60 21.70
C ASP A 193 2.40 7.20 21.80
N ASN A 194 3.20 8.01 22.52
CA ASN A 194 4.62 7.74 22.75
C ASN A 194 5.45 7.65 21.44
N GLN A 195 5.38 8.68 20.62
CA GLN A 195 6.10 8.78 19.34
C GLN A 195 7.62 8.51 19.48
N CYS A 196 8.23 8.84 20.63
CA CYS A 196 9.63 8.54 20.91
C CYS A 196 9.92 7.03 20.92
N TRP A 197 9.02 6.20 21.45
CA TRP A 197 9.18 4.74 21.44
C TRP A 197 9.02 4.16 20.03
N LEU A 198 8.16 4.77 19.22
CA LEU A 198 8.05 4.40 17.80
C LEU A 198 9.36 4.71 17.06
N ASP A 199 9.98 5.84 17.33
CA ASP A 199 11.28 6.20 16.79
C ASP A 199 12.40 5.23 17.24
N GLU A 200 12.38 4.82 18.51
CA GLU A 200 13.30 3.82 19.04
C GLU A 200 13.13 2.48 18.30
N LEU A 201 11.90 2.00 18.15
CA LEU A 201 11.58 0.79 17.40
C LEU A 201 12.13 0.84 15.97
N PHE A 202 11.97 1.94 15.27
CA PHE A 202 12.45 2.06 13.89
C PHE A 202 13.99 2.07 13.79
N HIS A 203 14.71 2.44 14.86
CA HIS A 203 16.16 2.32 14.93
C HIS A 203 16.66 0.88 15.16
N GLU A 204 15.78 -0.06 15.50
CA GLU A 204 16.14 -1.48 15.69
C GLU A 204 16.23 -2.26 14.37
N PHE A 205 15.78 -1.71 13.25
CA PHE A 205 15.87 -2.39 11.96
C PHE A 205 17.36 -2.63 11.57
N SER A 206 17.66 -3.88 11.22
CA SER A 206 18.99 -4.30 10.75
C SER A 206 19.23 -4.08 9.26
N ILE A 207 18.21 -3.62 8.54
CA ILE A 207 18.23 -3.30 7.10
C ILE A 207 17.97 -1.80 6.90
N PRO A 208 18.33 -1.21 5.74
CA PRO A 208 18.09 0.21 5.47
C PRO A 208 16.66 0.63 5.78
N ALA A 209 16.48 1.66 6.61
CA ALA A 209 15.17 2.15 7.02
C ALA A 209 15.13 3.68 6.99
N VAL A 210 14.17 4.23 6.27
CA VAL A 210 14.00 5.68 6.08
C VAL A 210 12.53 6.04 6.26
N GLY A 211 12.27 7.11 7.00
CA GLY A 211 10.93 7.59 7.28
C GLY A 211 10.67 9.02 6.81
N GLY A 212 9.46 9.48 7.03
CA GLY A 212 8.99 10.81 6.69
C GLY A 212 8.55 10.97 5.25
N PHE A 213 8.20 9.87 4.60
CA PHE A 213 7.53 9.92 3.29
C PHE A 213 6.05 10.28 3.46
N LYS A 214 5.48 11.05 2.54
CA LYS A 214 4.05 11.40 2.53
C LYS A 214 3.15 10.20 2.10
N ILE A 215 3.39 9.04 2.67
CA ILE A 215 2.54 7.86 2.59
C ILE A 215 1.68 7.88 3.86
N THR A 216 0.41 8.27 3.75
CA THR A 216 -0.32 8.76 4.92
C THR A 216 -1.83 8.67 4.76
N HIS A 217 -2.56 8.69 5.90
CA HIS A 217 -4.00 8.94 5.94
C HIS A 217 -4.36 10.44 5.93
N ASN A 218 -3.38 11.35 5.99
CA ASN A 218 -3.60 12.78 5.80
C ASN A 218 -4.01 13.08 4.35
N GLN A 219 -4.45 14.32 4.11
CA GLN A 219 -4.96 14.74 2.80
C GLN A 219 -3.88 14.74 1.70
N GLU A 220 -2.70 15.32 1.99
CA GLU A 220 -1.57 15.32 1.06
C GLU A 220 -0.82 13.99 1.09
N LYS A 221 -1.04 13.14 0.10
CA LYS A 221 -0.39 11.83 -0.01
C LYS A 221 0.21 11.59 -1.39
N VAL A 222 1.34 10.90 -1.40
CA VAL A 222 1.94 10.40 -2.64
C VAL A 222 1.26 9.10 -3.07
N THR A 223 1.34 8.79 -4.35
CA THR A 223 0.88 7.50 -4.89
C THR A 223 2.06 6.58 -5.13
N ILE A 224 2.03 5.40 -4.51
CA ILE A 224 3.07 4.38 -4.63
C ILE A 224 2.58 3.25 -5.55
N PRO A 225 3.26 2.99 -6.68
CA PRO A 225 2.94 1.87 -7.56
C PRO A 225 3.48 0.55 -6.98
N VAL A 226 2.61 -0.22 -6.34
CA VAL A 226 2.91 -1.51 -5.69
C VAL A 226 3.35 -2.54 -6.73
N GLY A 227 4.54 -3.11 -6.54
CA GLY A 227 5.15 -4.07 -7.45
C GLY A 227 6.12 -3.45 -8.48
N ALA A 228 6.21 -2.13 -8.56
CA ALA A 228 7.18 -1.48 -9.44
C ALA A 228 8.61 -1.58 -8.88
N ARG A 229 9.61 -1.67 -9.74
CA ARG A 229 11.03 -1.67 -9.34
C ARG A 229 11.41 -0.33 -8.71
N ALA A 230 12.14 -0.40 -7.60
CA ALA A 230 12.54 0.77 -6.84
C ALA A 230 13.95 0.64 -6.24
N VAL A 231 14.56 1.78 -5.97
CA VAL A 231 15.84 1.89 -5.26
C VAL A 231 15.67 2.89 -4.12
N LEU A 232 16.04 2.45 -2.92
CA LEU A 232 16.17 3.31 -1.74
C LEU A 232 17.65 3.63 -1.53
N SER A 233 18.01 4.91 -1.50
CA SER A 233 19.39 5.35 -1.25
C SER A 233 19.41 6.68 -0.51
N GLY A 234 20.10 6.72 0.64
CA GLY A 234 20.00 7.85 1.54
C GLY A 234 18.55 8.10 1.96
N MET A 235 18.03 9.30 1.76
CA MET A 235 16.63 9.65 2.03
C MET A 235 15.73 9.58 0.79
N LYS A 236 16.25 9.10 -0.35
CA LYS A 236 15.50 9.07 -1.61
C LYS A 236 15.02 7.68 -1.94
N LEU A 237 13.76 7.59 -2.34
CA LEU A 237 13.15 6.43 -2.96
C LEU A 237 12.86 6.78 -4.44
N VAL A 238 13.53 6.08 -5.34
CA VAL A 238 13.30 6.20 -6.78
C VAL A 238 12.55 4.98 -7.26
N VAL A 239 11.38 5.18 -7.84
CA VAL A 239 10.59 4.11 -8.47
C VAL A 239 10.78 4.22 -9.97
N ASN A 240 11.26 3.16 -10.59
CA ASN A 240 11.57 3.12 -12.00
C ASN A 240 10.29 3.11 -12.85
N LYS A 241 10.42 3.63 -14.06
CA LYS A 241 9.34 3.60 -15.06
C LYS A 241 8.70 2.21 -15.14
N ILE A 242 7.38 2.18 -15.07
CA ILE A 242 6.59 0.96 -15.27
C ILE A 242 6.55 0.65 -16.78
N SER A 243 7.09 -0.50 -17.15
CA SER A 243 7.12 -0.98 -18.55
C SER A 243 5.76 -1.54 -18.97
#